data_5b6ffa568bb17d68cc2fcfe18473e567
#
_entry.id   5b6ffa568bb17d68cc2fcfe18473e567
#
_cell.length_a   1.000
_cell.length_b   1.000
_cell.length_c   1.000
_cell.angle_alpha   90.00
_cell.angle_beta   90.00
_cell.angle_gamma   90.00
#
_symmetry.space_group_name_H-M   'P 1'
#
loop_
_entity.id
_entity.type
_entity.pdbx_description
1 polymer ?
#
loop_
_entity_poly.entity_id
_entity_poly.type
_entity_poly.pdbx_seq_one_letter_code
_entity_poly.pdbx_strand_id
1 'polypeptide(L)'
;MTNYTAAARDALHFAALFDRFIQNLRRYCGCDLQYFAAVEPQRRLAPHAHMALRGTVSRCELREVIAATYHQVWWPSTATVRFDGDHLPVWDEAKATYLDPETGEVLPTWDQALDAIGGQDEPLHVARFGAKFDAQGVLAGSRDANRCIGYLTKYLTKQLGECHELDTDAQQAHAGRLAEALRWEPCSPACADWLRCGIQPKNVRKGLRPGACKGKAHRREYLGYAGLPECLHPPRSR
;
A
#
# COMPACT_ATOMS: atom_id res chain seq x y z
N MET A 1 6.16 -1.43 20.78
CA MET A 1 6.08 -2.69 20.01
C MET A 1 5.55 -2.34 18.62
N THR A 2 6.14 -2.81 17.53
CA THR A 2 5.68 -2.49 16.16
C THR A 2 4.40 -3.25 15.84
N ASN A 3 3.35 -2.54 15.41
CA ASN A 3 2.14 -3.17 14.89
C ASN A 3 2.38 -3.51 13.41
N TYR A 4 2.66 -4.78 13.11
CA TYR A 4 2.97 -5.22 11.75
C TYR A 4 1.76 -5.24 10.82
N THR A 5 0.55 -5.44 11.34
CA THR A 5 -0.68 -5.32 10.54
C THR A 5 -0.86 -3.88 10.05
N ALA A 6 -0.71 -2.90 10.94
CA ALA A 6 -0.77 -1.49 10.54
C ALA A 6 0.35 -1.13 9.55
N ALA A 7 1.58 -1.62 9.77
CA ALA A 7 2.70 -1.40 8.85
C ALA A 7 2.46 -2.04 7.47
N ALA A 8 1.85 -3.22 7.42
CA ALA A 8 1.45 -3.87 6.17
C ALA A 8 0.41 -3.04 5.42
N ARG A 9 -0.61 -2.54 6.11
CA ARG A 9 -1.63 -1.65 5.52
C ARG A 9 -1.05 -0.33 5.05
N ASP A 10 -0.13 0.27 5.81
CA ASP A 10 0.60 1.47 5.37
C ASP A 10 1.33 1.22 4.04
N ALA A 11 2.01 0.09 3.90
CA ALA A 11 2.72 -0.26 2.67
C ALA A 11 1.76 -0.52 1.50
N LEU A 12 0.67 -1.27 1.73
CA LEU A 12 -0.35 -1.59 0.72
C LEU A 12 -1.06 -0.35 0.17
N HIS A 13 -1.33 0.62 1.04
CA HIS A 13 -2.11 1.81 0.68
C HIS A 13 -1.27 3.07 0.45
N PHE A 14 0.07 2.96 0.50
CA PHE A 14 0.96 4.09 0.30
C PHE A 14 0.79 4.75 -1.07
N ALA A 15 0.58 3.96 -2.12
CA ALA A 15 0.34 4.49 -3.47
C ALA A 15 -0.89 5.41 -3.52
N ALA A 16 -1.99 4.97 -2.91
CA ALA A 16 -3.22 5.74 -2.86
C ALA A 16 -3.08 7.02 -2.01
N LEU A 17 -2.34 6.92 -0.90
CA LEU A 17 -1.99 8.09 -0.08
C LEU A 17 -1.14 9.09 -0.87
N PHE A 18 -0.12 8.61 -1.59
CA PHE A 18 0.77 9.45 -2.39
C PHE A 18 0.03 10.12 -3.56
N ASP A 19 -0.82 9.38 -4.28
CA ASP A 19 -1.67 9.96 -5.34
C ASP A 19 -2.58 11.06 -4.80
N ARG A 20 -3.21 10.85 -3.65
CA ARG A 20 -4.03 11.85 -2.98
C ARG A 20 -3.23 13.09 -2.58
N PHE A 21 -1.99 12.91 -2.14
CA PHE A 21 -1.08 14.03 -1.86
C PHE A 21 -0.81 14.86 -3.11
N ILE A 22 -0.50 14.23 -4.24
CA ILE A 22 -0.28 14.93 -5.50
C ILE A 22 -1.53 15.70 -5.93
N GLN A 23 -2.70 15.08 -5.82
CA GLN A 23 -3.97 15.75 -6.14
C GLN A 23 -4.23 16.97 -5.24
N ASN A 24 -3.99 16.84 -3.93
CA ASN A 24 -4.14 17.93 -2.98
C ASN A 24 -3.15 19.05 -3.26
N LEU A 25 -1.90 18.71 -3.57
CA LEU A 25 -0.86 19.69 -3.89
C LEU A 25 -1.19 20.46 -5.19
N ARG A 26 -1.68 19.76 -6.22
CA ARG A 26 -2.15 20.40 -7.47
C ARG A 26 -3.32 21.35 -7.23
N ARG A 27 -4.31 20.94 -6.42
CA ARG A 27 -5.44 21.81 -6.05
C ARG A 27 -4.98 23.04 -5.28
N TYR A 28 -4.06 22.86 -4.35
CA TYR A 28 -3.51 23.95 -3.56
C TYR A 28 -2.75 24.96 -4.44
N CYS A 29 -1.90 24.49 -5.35
CA CYS A 29 -1.12 25.33 -6.23
C CYS A 29 -1.92 25.91 -7.40
N GLY A 30 -3.13 25.39 -7.68
CA GLY A 30 -3.95 25.81 -8.82
C GLY A 30 -3.33 25.49 -10.18
N CYS A 31 -2.38 24.56 -10.26
CA CYS A 31 -1.68 24.21 -11.50
C CYS A 31 -1.35 22.71 -11.56
N ASP A 32 -1.10 22.21 -12.77
CA ASP A 32 -0.62 20.84 -12.98
C ASP A 32 0.88 20.73 -12.70
N LEU A 33 1.20 20.48 -11.44
CA LEU A 33 2.58 20.32 -10.98
C LEU A 33 3.23 19.09 -11.62
N GLN A 34 4.36 19.31 -12.27
CA GLN A 34 5.23 18.25 -12.73
C GLN A 34 6.11 17.79 -11.56
N TYR A 35 6.24 16.47 -11.43
CA TYR A 35 7.06 15.89 -10.39
C TYR A 35 7.75 14.60 -10.87
N PHE A 36 8.82 14.28 -10.19
CA PHE A 36 9.48 12.99 -10.22
C PHE A 36 9.54 12.47 -8.79
N ALA A 37 9.17 11.21 -8.56
CA ALA A 37 9.24 10.63 -7.24
C ALA A 37 9.76 9.19 -7.30
N ALA A 38 10.52 8.83 -6.29
CA ALA A 38 10.95 7.45 -6.01
C ALA A 38 10.54 7.09 -4.58
N VAL A 39 10.12 5.83 -4.39
CA VAL A 39 9.73 5.31 -3.08
C VAL A 39 10.71 4.23 -2.67
N GLU A 40 11.17 4.30 -1.43
CA GLU A 40 12.02 3.29 -0.82
C GLU A 40 11.52 2.91 0.58
N PRO A 41 11.75 1.70 1.05
CA PRO A 41 11.53 1.36 2.45
C PRO A 41 12.64 1.98 3.32
N GLN A 42 12.27 2.59 4.43
CA GLN A 42 13.23 3.01 5.46
C GLN A 42 13.75 1.79 6.24
N ARG A 43 14.79 1.97 7.06
CA ARG A 43 15.30 0.91 7.96
C ARG A 43 14.22 0.25 8.84
N ARG A 44 13.18 1.00 9.19
CA ARG A 44 11.99 0.50 9.90
C ARG A 44 10.93 -0.09 8.96
N LEU A 45 11.24 -0.25 7.67
CA LEU A 45 10.36 -0.75 6.61
C LEU A 45 9.12 0.12 6.32
N ALA A 46 9.06 1.34 6.88
CA ALA A 46 8.01 2.29 6.51
C ALA A 46 8.27 2.85 5.10
N PRO A 47 7.23 3.06 4.28
CA PRO A 47 7.34 3.74 3.00
C PRO A 47 7.94 5.13 3.14
N HIS A 48 8.87 5.49 2.26
CA HIS A 48 9.51 6.78 2.20
C HIS A 48 9.60 7.25 0.76
N ALA A 49 9.09 8.44 0.48
CA ALA A 49 9.13 9.03 -0.86
C ALA A 49 10.18 10.14 -0.94
N HIS A 50 11.02 10.05 -1.97
CA HIS A 50 11.87 11.14 -2.42
C HIS A 50 11.24 11.78 -3.63
N MET A 51 11.07 13.10 -3.65
CA MET A 51 10.37 13.77 -4.71
C MET A 51 11.06 15.06 -5.14
N ALA A 52 11.16 15.28 -6.45
CA ALA A 52 11.44 16.58 -7.02
C ALA A 52 10.16 17.17 -7.61
N LEU A 53 9.89 18.42 -7.26
CA LEU A 53 8.78 19.20 -7.81
C LEU A 53 9.34 20.28 -8.73
N ARG A 54 8.70 20.46 -9.88
CA ARG A 54 8.96 21.61 -10.75
C ARG A 54 8.00 22.72 -10.37
N GLY A 55 8.53 23.80 -9.82
CA GLY A 55 7.76 24.97 -9.38
C GLY A 55 8.26 25.45 -8.02
N THR A 56 7.61 26.47 -7.49
CA THR A 56 7.92 27.05 -6.19
C THR A 56 6.75 26.81 -5.25
N VAL A 57 6.98 26.03 -4.22
CA VAL A 57 6.04 25.80 -3.11
C VAL A 57 6.80 26.00 -1.83
N SER A 58 6.29 26.81 -0.91
CA SER A 58 6.97 27.06 0.35
C SER A 58 6.98 25.80 1.24
N ARG A 59 7.95 25.74 2.16
CA ARG A 59 8.01 24.62 3.14
C ARG A 59 6.79 24.59 4.07
N CYS A 60 6.22 25.76 4.37
CA CYS A 60 5.02 25.86 5.20
C CYS A 60 3.83 25.22 4.48
N GLU A 61 3.60 25.63 3.23
CA GLU A 61 2.53 25.10 2.39
C GLU A 61 2.65 23.58 2.17
N LEU A 62 3.85 23.10 1.87
CA LEU A 62 4.09 21.65 1.76
C LEU A 62 3.74 20.91 3.05
N ARG A 63 4.11 21.47 4.21
CA ARG A 63 3.80 20.88 5.52
C ARG A 63 2.30 20.82 5.78
N GLU A 64 1.58 21.87 5.44
CA GLU A 64 0.13 21.92 5.57
C GLU A 64 -0.56 20.91 4.68
N VAL A 65 -0.18 20.82 3.40
CA VAL A 65 -0.73 19.83 2.46
C VAL A 65 -0.41 18.40 2.92
N ILE A 66 0.81 18.12 3.36
CA ILE A 66 1.21 16.81 3.89
C ILE A 66 0.37 16.45 5.12
N ALA A 67 0.24 17.37 6.08
CA ALA A 67 -0.50 17.14 7.32
C ALA A 67 -2.01 16.95 7.07
N ALA A 68 -2.58 17.65 6.08
CA ALA A 68 -3.97 17.52 5.69
C ALA A 68 -4.27 16.29 4.82
N THR A 69 -3.22 15.62 4.30
CA THR A 69 -3.40 14.48 3.42
C THR A 69 -3.49 13.17 4.21
N TYR A 70 -4.55 12.43 3.97
CA TYR A 70 -4.75 11.09 4.48
C TYR A 70 -5.53 10.24 3.48
N HIS A 71 -5.44 8.91 3.62
CA HIS A 71 -6.22 7.95 2.84
C HIS A 71 -6.94 6.99 3.80
N GLN A 72 -8.27 7.03 3.78
CA GLN A 72 -9.12 6.10 4.52
C GLN A 72 -9.41 4.87 3.67
N VAL A 73 -9.22 3.71 4.26
CA VAL A 73 -9.49 2.41 3.65
C VAL A 73 -10.80 1.87 4.23
N TRP A 74 -11.87 2.03 3.48
CA TRP A 74 -13.19 1.52 3.81
C TRP A 74 -13.34 0.11 3.21
N TRP A 75 -12.76 -0.87 3.87
CA TRP A 75 -12.84 -2.27 3.52
C TRP A 75 -13.46 -3.07 4.67
N PRO A 76 -14.01 -4.27 4.39
CA PRO A 76 -14.47 -5.15 5.44
C PRO A 76 -13.36 -5.46 6.46
N SER A 77 -13.75 -5.75 7.69
CA SER A 77 -12.79 -6.07 8.77
C SER A 77 -12.03 -7.36 8.47
N THR A 78 -10.72 -7.33 8.72
CA THR A 78 -9.84 -8.51 8.68
C THR A 78 -9.45 -9.00 10.09
N ALA A 79 -10.11 -8.47 11.13
CA ALA A 79 -9.78 -8.79 12.52
C ALA A 79 -10.11 -10.24 12.92
N THR A 80 -11.14 -10.83 12.28
CA THR A 80 -11.58 -12.20 12.57
C THR A 80 -11.09 -13.14 11.48
N VAL A 81 -10.30 -14.15 11.89
CA VAL A 81 -9.89 -15.26 11.05
C VAL A 81 -10.93 -16.39 11.21
N ARG A 82 -11.67 -16.68 10.13
CA ARG A 82 -12.65 -17.79 10.12
C ARG A 82 -12.06 -19.06 9.55
N PHE A 83 -11.19 -18.96 8.55
CA PHE A 83 -10.66 -20.11 7.83
C PHE A 83 -9.13 -20.04 7.77
N ASP A 84 -8.45 -21.06 8.26
CA ASP A 84 -6.99 -21.17 8.27
C ASP A 84 -6.55 -22.65 8.29
N GLY A 85 -5.30 -22.90 7.91
CA GLY A 85 -4.73 -24.25 7.89
C GLY A 85 -5.52 -25.20 6.98
N ASP A 86 -6.01 -26.30 7.56
CA ASP A 86 -6.80 -27.32 6.86
C ASP A 86 -8.30 -27.01 6.82
N HIS A 87 -8.75 -26.05 7.61
CA HIS A 87 -10.13 -25.60 7.64
C HIS A 87 -10.33 -24.46 6.63
N LEU A 88 -10.64 -24.81 5.38
CA LEU A 88 -10.79 -23.85 4.28
C LEU A 88 -12.19 -23.89 3.68
N PRO A 89 -12.69 -22.77 3.09
CA PRO A 89 -13.96 -22.75 2.37
C PRO A 89 -13.95 -23.74 1.22
N VAL A 90 -15.09 -24.36 0.96
CA VAL A 90 -15.29 -25.35 -0.10
C VAL A 90 -15.93 -24.70 -1.33
N TRP A 91 -15.41 -25.00 -2.51
CA TRP A 91 -15.99 -24.54 -3.76
C TRP A 91 -17.18 -25.38 -4.17
N ASP A 92 -18.34 -24.74 -4.38
CA ASP A 92 -19.55 -25.35 -4.99
C ASP A 92 -19.56 -25.07 -6.48
N GLU A 93 -19.44 -26.11 -7.29
CA GLU A 93 -19.44 -26.01 -8.77
C GLU A 93 -20.77 -25.56 -9.32
N ALA A 94 -21.89 -26.01 -8.74
CA ALA A 94 -23.21 -25.70 -9.23
C ALA A 94 -23.59 -24.24 -9.04
N LYS A 95 -23.15 -23.66 -7.93
CA LYS A 95 -23.42 -22.27 -7.58
C LYS A 95 -22.29 -21.32 -7.97
N ALA A 96 -21.13 -21.85 -8.41
CA ALA A 96 -19.90 -21.09 -8.68
C ALA A 96 -19.51 -20.15 -7.52
N THR A 97 -19.50 -20.67 -6.28
CA THR A 97 -19.32 -19.91 -5.05
C THR A 97 -18.57 -20.70 -3.99
N TYR A 98 -18.05 -20.02 -2.97
CA TYR A 98 -17.48 -20.67 -1.79
C TYR A 98 -18.51 -20.82 -0.67
N LEU A 99 -18.51 -21.99 -0.05
CA LEU A 99 -19.33 -22.34 1.11
C LEU A 99 -18.47 -22.48 2.35
N ASP A 100 -19.05 -22.18 3.48
CA ASP A 100 -18.55 -22.59 4.79
C ASP A 100 -18.63 -24.11 4.89
N PRO A 101 -17.53 -24.83 5.18
CA PRO A 101 -17.50 -26.28 5.20
C PRO A 101 -18.31 -26.90 6.35
N GLU A 102 -18.58 -26.14 7.44
CA GLU A 102 -19.32 -26.62 8.60
C GLU A 102 -20.83 -26.41 8.45
N THR A 103 -21.23 -25.25 7.95
CA THR A 103 -22.66 -24.86 7.87
C THR A 103 -23.27 -25.11 6.50
N GLY A 104 -22.44 -25.23 5.44
CA GLY A 104 -22.89 -25.30 4.06
C GLY A 104 -23.46 -23.98 3.52
N GLU A 105 -23.36 -22.89 4.29
CA GLU A 105 -23.83 -21.57 3.89
C GLU A 105 -22.90 -20.92 2.88
N VAL A 106 -23.48 -20.15 1.96
CA VAL A 106 -22.71 -19.34 1.00
C VAL A 106 -22.01 -18.21 1.74
N LEU A 107 -20.70 -18.08 1.53
CA LEU A 107 -19.97 -16.95 2.07
C LEU A 107 -20.43 -15.63 1.45
N PRO A 108 -20.55 -14.53 2.22
CA PRO A 108 -20.88 -13.23 1.68
C PRO A 108 -19.86 -12.79 0.63
N THR A 109 -20.32 -12.14 -0.42
CA THR A 109 -19.45 -11.51 -1.40
C THR A 109 -18.75 -10.31 -0.79
N TRP A 110 -17.64 -9.87 -1.41
CA TRP A 110 -16.94 -8.68 -1.00
C TRP A 110 -17.83 -7.43 -0.99
N ASP A 111 -18.72 -7.30 -1.98
CA ASP A 111 -19.66 -6.17 -2.06
C ASP A 111 -20.71 -6.24 -0.94
N GLN A 112 -21.26 -7.41 -0.64
CA GLN A 112 -22.16 -7.59 0.51
C GLN A 112 -21.48 -7.28 1.85
N ALA A 113 -20.24 -7.72 2.01
CA ALA A 113 -19.46 -7.41 3.21
C ALA A 113 -19.12 -5.92 3.32
N LEU A 114 -18.91 -5.24 2.19
CA LEU A 114 -18.70 -3.80 2.14
C LEU A 114 -19.98 -3.04 2.50
N ASP A 115 -21.11 -3.44 1.95
CA ASP A 115 -22.43 -2.82 2.21
C ASP A 115 -22.88 -3.01 3.67
N ALA A 116 -22.36 -4.04 4.34
CA ALA A 116 -22.60 -4.28 5.76
C ALA A 116 -21.83 -3.35 6.71
N ILE A 117 -20.90 -2.54 6.19
CA ILE A 117 -20.20 -1.54 6.99
C ILE A 117 -21.19 -0.44 7.34
N GLY A 118 -21.49 -0.28 8.64
CA GLY A 118 -22.43 0.71 9.12
C GLY A 118 -21.89 2.14 9.11
N GLY A 119 -22.78 3.13 9.11
CA GLY A 119 -22.38 4.55 9.13
C GLY A 119 -21.70 5.01 10.41
N GLN A 120 -21.68 4.18 11.46
CA GLN A 120 -20.97 4.41 12.73
C GLN A 120 -19.63 3.65 12.81
N ASP A 121 -19.30 2.85 11.78
CA ASP A 121 -18.06 2.09 11.75
C ASP A 121 -16.87 3.00 11.43
N GLU A 122 -15.69 2.55 11.86
CA GLU A 122 -14.44 3.20 11.54
C GLU A 122 -13.81 2.55 10.29
N PRO A 123 -13.02 3.31 9.50
CA PRO A 123 -12.29 2.72 8.39
C PRO A 123 -11.33 1.64 8.90
N LEU A 124 -11.16 0.57 8.13
CA LEU A 124 -10.22 -0.52 8.43
C LEU A 124 -8.82 0.02 8.72
N HIS A 125 -8.43 1.10 8.03
CA HIS A 125 -7.14 1.75 8.19
C HIS A 125 -7.19 3.20 7.71
N VAL A 126 -6.35 4.05 8.33
CA VAL A 126 -6.12 5.42 7.88
C VAL A 126 -4.63 5.62 7.65
N ALA A 127 -4.21 5.57 6.40
CA ALA A 127 -2.84 5.87 6.03
C ALA A 127 -2.57 7.38 6.09
N ARG A 128 -1.44 7.77 6.69
CA ARG A 128 -1.00 9.16 6.82
C ARG A 128 0.51 9.25 6.64
N PHE A 129 0.96 10.41 6.19
CA PHE A 129 2.39 10.71 6.23
C PHE A 129 2.86 10.92 7.67
N GLY A 130 4.09 10.50 7.95
CA GLY A 130 4.73 10.80 9.23
C GLY A 130 5.07 12.28 9.37
N ALA A 131 5.26 12.74 10.61
CA ALA A 131 5.57 14.13 10.91
C ALA A 131 6.95 14.60 10.39
N LYS A 132 7.87 13.67 10.10
CA LYS A 132 9.20 14.00 9.59
C LYS A 132 9.17 14.15 8.09
N PHE A 133 9.38 15.38 7.64
CA PHE A 133 9.57 15.69 6.24
C PHE A 133 10.70 16.72 6.10
N ASP A 134 11.45 16.65 5.03
CA ASP A 134 12.45 17.64 4.65
C ASP A 134 12.18 18.15 3.24
N ALA A 135 12.40 19.43 3.01
CA ALA A 135 12.26 20.07 1.72
C ALA A 135 13.37 21.10 1.51
N GLN A 136 14.01 21.04 0.35
CA GLN A 136 15.05 21.97 -0.06
C GLN A 136 14.67 22.61 -1.40
N GLY A 137 14.71 23.96 -1.45
CA GLY A 137 14.61 24.68 -2.71
C GLY A 137 15.92 24.62 -3.47
N VAL A 138 15.86 24.33 -4.76
CA VAL A 138 17.04 24.22 -5.63
C VAL A 138 16.82 25.05 -6.89
N LEU A 139 17.79 25.87 -7.26
CA LEU A 139 17.76 26.64 -8.51
C LEU A 139 18.12 25.72 -9.69
N ALA A 140 17.29 25.76 -10.73
CA ALA A 140 17.58 25.03 -11.96
C ALA A 140 18.96 25.40 -12.53
N GLY A 141 19.71 24.39 -13.00
CA GLY A 141 21.06 24.58 -13.53
C GLY A 141 22.17 24.78 -12.48
N SER A 142 21.84 24.81 -11.18
CA SER A 142 22.84 24.90 -10.12
C SER A 142 23.56 23.55 -9.88
N ARG A 143 24.71 23.59 -9.21
CA ARG A 143 25.40 22.37 -8.75
C ARG A 143 24.53 21.54 -7.80
N ASP A 144 23.73 22.21 -6.98
CA ASP A 144 22.80 21.54 -6.06
C ASP A 144 21.67 20.85 -6.80
N ALA A 145 21.15 21.41 -7.89
CA ALA A 145 20.17 20.75 -8.74
C ALA A 145 20.74 19.46 -9.35
N ASN A 146 21.96 19.50 -9.88
CA ASN A 146 22.62 18.32 -10.45
C ASN A 146 22.86 17.25 -9.38
N ARG A 147 23.23 17.63 -8.16
CA ARG A 147 23.38 16.70 -7.03
C ARG A 147 22.06 16.06 -6.64
N CYS A 148 20.98 16.84 -6.56
CA CYS A 148 19.64 16.33 -6.25
C CYS A 148 19.11 15.39 -7.34
N ILE A 149 19.32 15.73 -8.62
CA ILE A 149 18.98 14.86 -9.74
C ILE A 149 19.76 13.55 -9.67
N GLY A 150 21.08 13.61 -9.47
CA GLY A 150 21.93 12.42 -9.31
C GLY A 150 21.52 11.56 -8.11
N TYR A 151 21.07 12.16 -7.01
CA TYR A 151 20.55 11.45 -5.86
C TYR A 151 19.23 10.74 -6.19
N LEU A 152 18.29 11.40 -6.83
CA LEU A 152 16.99 10.81 -7.21
C LEU A 152 17.15 9.72 -8.30
N THR A 153 18.02 9.94 -9.29
CA THR A 153 18.22 9.00 -10.39
C THR A 153 18.89 7.71 -9.97
N LYS A 154 19.66 7.71 -8.88
CA LYS A 154 20.24 6.47 -8.35
C LYS A 154 19.18 5.44 -7.92
N TYR A 155 17.96 5.90 -7.58
CA TYR A 155 16.83 5.04 -7.24
C TYR A 155 16.12 4.45 -8.46
N LEU A 156 16.38 4.98 -9.67
CA LEU A 156 15.86 4.43 -10.93
C LEU A 156 16.44 3.07 -11.27
N THR A 157 17.66 2.81 -10.82
CA THR A 157 18.43 1.60 -11.15
C THR A 157 18.44 0.56 -10.03
N LYS A 158 17.96 0.93 -8.84
CA LYS A 158 17.88 0.02 -7.68
C LYS A 158 16.55 -0.70 -7.61
N GLN A 159 16.59 -2.01 -7.47
CA GLN A 159 15.40 -2.77 -7.09
C GLN A 159 15.08 -2.52 -5.62
N LEU A 160 13.78 -2.58 -5.24
CA LEU A 160 13.35 -2.40 -3.85
C LEU A 160 14.10 -3.31 -2.87
N GLY A 161 14.45 -4.53 -3.30
CA GLY A 161 15.24 -5.47 -2.52
C GLY A 161 16.70 -5.08 -2.32
N GLU A 162 17.28 -4.28 -3.22
CA GLU A 162 18.66 -3.78 -3.13
C GLU A 162 18.79 -2.53 -2.25
N CYS A 163 17.68 -1.85 -1.96
CA CYS A 163 17.65 -0.69 -1.08
C CYS A 163 17.80 -1.06 0.40
N HIS A 164 17.68 -2.35 0.73
CA HIS A 164 17.76 -2.87 2.10
C HIS A 164 18.75 -4.04 2.15
N GLU A 165 20.02 -3.73 2.37
CA GLU A 165 20.95 -4.69 2.92
C GLU A 165 20.51 -4.97 4.36
N LEU A 166 19.95 -6.19 4.58
CA LEU A 166 19.54 -6.67 5.90
C LEU A 166 20.78 -7.25 6.57
N ASP A 167 21.63 -6.37 7.12
CA ASP A 167 22.96 -6.73 7.60
C ASP A 167 22.94 -7.42 8.97
N THR A 168 21.81 -7.38 9.68
CA THR A 168 21.69 -7.94 11.02
C THR A 168 20.50 -8.90 11.14
N ASP A 169 20.62 -9.90 12.01
CA ASP A 169 19.53 -10.84 12.34
C ASP A 169 18.27 -10.11 12.80
N ALA A 170 18.42 -9.00 13.52
CA ALA A 170 17.30 -8.19 13.98
C ALA A 170 16.55 -7.54 12.81
N GLN A 171 17.26 -7.05 11.78
CA GLN A 171 16.64 -6.49 10.57
C GLN A 171 15.97 -7.58 9.74
N GLN A 172 16.61 -8.74 9.59
CA GLN A 172 16.02 -9.90 8.91
C GLN A 172 14.75 -10.36 9.60
N ALA A 173 14.76 -10.49 10.94
CA ALA A 173 13.59 -10.83 11.73
C ALA A 173 12.47 -9.77 11.63
N HIS A 174 12.83 -8.49 11.55
CA HIS A 174 11.87 -7.40 11.36
C HIS A 174 11.21 -7.49 9.97
N ALA A 175 11.99 -7.67 8.91
CA ALA A 175 11.50 -7.87 7.55
C ALA A 175 10.65 -9.14 7.43
N GLY A 176 11.06 -10.23 8.09
CA GLY A 176 10.28 -11.47 8.15
C GLY A 176 8.89 -11.28 8.76
N ARG A 177 8.79 -10.53 9.87
CA ARG A 177 7.49 -10.23 10.51
C ARG A 177 6.60 -9.35 9.65
N LEU A 178 7.16 -8.37 8.94
CA LEU A 178 6.38 -7.58 8.00
C LEU A 178 5.91 -8.43 6.81
N ALA A 179 6.79 -9.26 6.24
CA ALA A 179 6.43 -10.15 5.14
C ALA A 179 5.33 -11.14 5.54
N GLU A 180 5.35 -11.66 6.78
CA GLU A 180 4.29 -12.52 7.31
C GLU A 180 2.97 -11.77 7.47
N ALA A 181 2.98 -10.54 7.97
CA ALA A 181 1.77 -9.71 8.03
C ALA A 181 1.21 -9.42 6.63
N LEU A 182 2.08 -9.08 5.67
CA LEU A 182 1.72 -8.84 4.28
C LEU A 182 1.15 -10.08 3.58
N ARG A 183 1.59 -11.26 3.97
CA ARG A 183 1.09 -12.52 3.40
C ARG A 183 -0.40 -12.69 3.60
N TRP A 184 -0.94 -12.22 4.72
CA TRP A 184 -2.31 -12.45 5.13
C TRP A 184 -3.22 -11.22 5.00
N GLU A 185 -2.66 -10.04 4.87
CA GLU A 185 -3.47 -8.82 4.71
C GLU A 185 -3.94 -8.68 3.25
N PRO A 186 -5.25 -8.60 2.97
CA PRO A 186 -5.73 -8.50 1.60
C PRO A 186 -5.16 -7.29 0.86
N CYS A 187 -4.61 -7.50 -0.34
CA CYS A 187 -3.97 -6.44 -1.14
C CYS A 187 -4.92 -5.70 -2.08
N SER A 188 -6.12 -6.21 -2.27
CA SER A 188 -7.15 -5.64 -3.15
C SER A 188 -8.50 -6.29 -2.88
N PRO A 189 -9.62 -5.74 -3.39
CA PRO A 189 -10.93 -6.39 -3.32
C PRO A 189 -10.99 -7.79 -3.94
N ALA A 190 -10.11 -8.09 -4.90
CA ALA A 190 -10.01 -9.40 -5.55
C ALA A 190 -8.98 -10.34 -4.92
N CYS A 191 -8.41 -9.98 -3.77
CA CYS A 191 -7.41 -10.78 -3.09
C CYS A 191 -8.01 -12.06 -2.50
N ALA A 192 -7.34 -13.20 -2.72
CA ALA A 192 -7.78 -14.51 -2.19
C ALA A 192 -7.81 -14.55 -0.65
N ASP A 193 -7.06 -13.66 0.03
CA ASP A 193 -6.97 -13.65 1.48
C ASP A 193 -8.26 -13.18 2.17
N TRP A 194 -9.21 -12.60 1.43
CA TRP A 194 -10.56 -12.37 1.92
C TRP A 194 -11.27 -13.66 2.35
N LEU A 195 -10.97 -14.78 1.71
CA LEU A 195 -11.53 -16.08 2.11
C LEU A 195 -11.14 -16.44 3.56
N ARG A 196 -9.98 -16.02 4.03
CA ARG A 196 -9.55 -16.22 5.43
C ARG A 196 -10.50 -15.55 6.42
N CYS A 197 -11.08 -14.43 6.02
CA CYS A 197 -12.06 -13.68 6.82
C CYS A 197 -13.51 -14.14 6.61
N GLY A 198 -13.73 -15.16 5.79
CA GLY A 198 -15.06 -15.64 5.45
C GLY A 198 -15.78 -14.78 4.43
N ILE A 199 -15.05 -14.08 3.57
CA ILE A 199 -15.57 -13.18 2.54
C ILE A 199 -15.09 -13.66 1.17
N GLN A 200 -15.97 -13.73 0.20
CA GLN A 200 -15.59 -14.03 -1.17
C GLN A 200 -14.98 -12.79 -1.83
N PRO A 201 -13.77 -12.90 -2.42
CA PRO A 201 -13.17 -11.78 -3.14
C PRO A 201 -13.99 -11.40 -4.38
N LYS A 202 -13.79 -10.17 -4.89
CA LYS A 202 -14.30 -9.81 -6.22
C LYS A 202 -13.70 -10.73 -7.29
N ASN A 203 -14.49 -11.03 -8.32
CA ASN A 203 -14.11 -11.96 -9.39
C ASN A 203 -13.73 -13.34 -8.85
N VAL A 204 -14.56 -13.85 -7.94
CA VAL A 204 -14.41 -15.17 -7.34
C VAL A 204 -14.32 -16.26 -8.39
N ARG A 205 -13.46 -17.26 -8.16
CA ARG A 205 -13.27 -18.42 -9.04
C ARG A 205 -12.78 -19.63 -8.25
N LYS A 206 -12.94 -20.80 -8.80
CA LYS A 206 -12.40 -22.05 -8.23
C LYS A 206 -10.89 -21.95 -8.01
N GLY A 207 -10.44 -22.58 -6.95
CA GLY A 207 -9.01 -22.75 -6.63
C GLY A 207 -8.33 -21.58 -5.94
N LEU A 208 -9.09 -20.55 -5.54
CA LEU A 208 -8.55 -19.53 -4.65
C LEU A 208 -8.32 -20.12 -3.25
N ARG A 209 -7.21 -19.76 -2.64
CA ARG A 209 -6.84 -20.16 -1.26
C ARG A 209 -6.22 -18.99 -0.52
N PRO A 210 -6.51 -18.81 0.77
CA PRO A 210 -5.79 -17.87 1.62
C PRO A 210 -4.28 -18.12 1.58
N GLY A 211 -3.48 -17.06 1.62
CA GLY A 211 -2.02 -17.12 1.55
C GLY A 211 -1.45 -17.47 0.17
N ALA A 212 -2.30 -17.68 -0.86
CA ALA A 212 -1.88 -18.02 -2.22
C ALA A 212 -2.17 -16.91 -3.25
N CYS A 213 -2.39 -15.69 -2.80
CA CYS A 213 -2.57 -14.55 -3.68
C CYS A 213 -1.29 -14.27 -4.48
N LYS A 214 -1.43 -14.13 -5.83
CA LYS A 214 -0.30 -13.86 -6.74
C LYS A 214 -0.01 -12.36 -6.91
N GLY A 215 -0.69 -11.50 -6.15
CA GLY A 215 -0.45 -10.06 -6.18
C GLY A 215 1.00 -9.71 -5.80
N LYS A 216 1.58 -8.72 -6.48
CA LYS A 216 2.96 -8.29 -6.19
C LYS A 216 3.18 -7.93 -4.72
N ALA A 217 2.18 -7.32 -4.08
CA ALA A 217 2.24 -6.92 -2.68
C ALA A 217 2.58 -8.07 -1.71
N HIS A 218 2.18 -9.32 -2.04
CA HIS A 218 2.47 -10.49 -1.21
C HIS A 218 3.85 -11.10 -1.44
N ARG A 219 4.57 -10.61 -2.44
CA ARG A 219 5.92 -11.09 -2.71
C ARG A 219 6.92 -10.37 -1.82
N ARG A 220 7.83 -11.11 -1.22
CA ARG A 220 8.81 -10.60 -0.26
C ARG A 220 9.66 -9.45 -0.81
N GLU A 221 10.01 -9.51 -2.09
CA GLU A 221 10.81 -8.50 -2.79
C GLU A 221 10.11 -7.16 -2.96
N TYR A 222 8.78 -7.12 -2.87
CA TYR A 222 7.99 -5.88 -3.03
C TYR A 222 7.55 -5.24 -1.71
N LEU A 223 7.72 -5.91 -0.58
CA LEU A 223 7.40 -5.40 0.78
C LEU A 223 6.04 -4.66 0.87
N GLY A 224 5.02 -5.18 0.21
CA GLY A 224 3.68 -4.58 0.20
C GLY A 224 3.43 -3.53 -0.89
N TYR A 225 4.45 -3.11 -1.60
CA TYR A 225 4.29 -2.14 -2.69
C TYR A 225 3.67 -2.78 -3.93
N ALA A 226 2.34 -2.84 -3.96
CA ALA A 226 1.56 -3.48 -5.01
C ALA A 226 1.70 -2.75 -6.36
N GLY A 227 2.78 -3.02 -7.07
CA GLY A 227 2.93 -2.52 -8.44
C GLY A 227 3.18 -1.03 -8.56
N LEU A 228 3.68 -0.37 -7.50
CA LEU A 228 4.32 0.92 -7.66
C LEU A 228 5.53 0.71 -8.56
N PRO A 229 5.61 1.37 -9.72
CA PRO A 229 6.88 1.54 -10.37
C PRO A 229 7.81 2.23 -9.36
N GLU A 230 9.09 1.90 -9.35
CA GLU A 230 10.10 2.57 -8.55
C GLU A 230 10.07 4.09 -8.71
N CYS A 231 9.42 4.56 -9.77
CA CYS A 231 9.20 5.96 -10.11
C CYS A 231 7.74 6.21 -10.47
N LEU A 232 7.12 7.17 -9.79
CA LEU A 232 5.81 7.70 -10.14
C LEU A 232 6.01 8.86 -11.12
N HIS A 233 5.61 8.66 -12.37
CA HIS A 233 5.57 9.73 -13.37
C HIS A 233 4.15 10.29 -13.47
N PRO A 234 3.98 11.60 -13.70
CA PRO A 234 2.68 12.11 -14.07
C PRO A 234 2.22 11.47 -15.38
N PRO A 235 0.92 11.22 -15.56
CA PRO A 235 0.42 10.76 -16.85
C PRO A 235 0.86 11.76 -17.92
N ARG A 236 1.39 11.24 -19.04
CA ARG A 236 1.71 12.09 -20.19
C ARG A 236 0.41 12.76 -20.61
N SER A 237 0.38 14.09 -20.57
CA SER A 237 -0.70 14.87 -21.19
C SER A 237 -0.79 14.47 -22.66
N ARG A 238 -1.97 14.00 -23.08
CA ARG A 238 -2.31 13.84 -24.49
C ARG A 238 -2.51 15.21 -25.12
#